data_279203e807d441f815bbe6a23865669f
#
_entry.id   279203e807d441f815bbe6a23865669f
#
_cell.length_a   1.000
_cell.length_b   1.000
_cell.length_c   1.000
_cell.angle_alpha   90.00
_cell.angle_beta   90.00
_cell.angle_gamma   90.00
#
_symmetry.space_group_name_H-M   'P 1'
#
loop_
_entity.id
_entity.type
_entity.pdbx_description
1 polymer ?
#
loop_
_entity_poly.entity_id
_entity_poly.type
_entity_poly.pdbx_seq_one_letter_code
_entity_poly.pdbx_strand_id
1 'polypeptide(L)'
;MKELYSFQVKRQVEKEVPHVKKTKDGPVETTKKVKKTIKNRIVISKPRMTDIEYAEFFYGQKYNEFINAGFLTKAMLIKKMGDVGGVASDRTRKQLSEIALENIEAARVIEFFEGAENLSEEQKQELEDAKLKFTETKTTINNYEFDLRGQFNQTADSKAEQKLIEWFIVNFTFFEDEIGDKKDLFPLFDGENYKERRKWLVVYQDEDEEIDDAAVLRKQKLFNEAFETLIRAYSLWYNKIAEDQESIEKALKELFVDEEK
;
A
#
# COMPACT_ATOMS: atom_id res chain seq x y z
N MET A 1 13.12 -8.21 -20.19
CA MET A 1 12.47 -7.33 -19.21
C MET A 1 13.34 -7.30 -17.96
N LYS A 2 13.65 -6.15 -17.37
CA LYS A 2 14.41 -6.07 -16.11
C LYS A 2 13.40 -6.03 -14.96
N GLU A 3 13.58 -6.91 -13.99
CA GLU A 3 12.75 -6.96 -12.78
C GLU A 3 13.18 -5.85 -11.81
N LEU A 4 12.21 -5.16 -11.22
CA LEU A 4 12.40 -4.19 -10.15
C LEU A 4 12.15 -4.85 -8.79
N TYR A 5 10.98 -5.51 -8.67
CA TYR A 5 10.54 -6.17 -7.45
C TYR A 5 9.65 -7.36 -7.78
N SER A 6 9.69 -8.40 -6.97
CA SER A 6 8.74 -9.51 -7.06
C SER A 6 8.38 -10.07 -5.70
N PHE A 7 7.17 -10.56 -5.58
CA PHE A 7 6.63 -11.13 -4.35
C PHE A 7 5.64 -12.25 -4.64
N GLN A 8 5.32 -13.04 -3.63
CA GLN A 8 4.39 -14.15 -3.75
C GLN A 8 3.05 -13.83 -3.11
N VAL A 9 2.00 -14.07 -3.87
CA VAL A 9 0.61 -13.98 -3.44
C VAL A 9 0.06 -15.38 -3.17
N LYS A 10 -0.63 -15.57 -2.06
CA LYS A 10 -1.26 -16.84 -1.70
C LYS A 10 -2.73 -16.80 -2.10
N ARG A 11 -3.17 -17.73 -2.92
CA ARG A 11 -4.54 -17.84 -3.37
C ARG A 11 -5.12 -19.21 -2.99
N GLN A 12 -6.32 -19.20 -2.45
CA GLN A 12 -7.09 -20.45 -2.22
C GLN A 12 -7.85 -20.81 -3.49
N VAL A 13 -7.66 -22.04 -3.97
CA VAL A 13 -8.37 -22.59 -5.11
C VAL A 13 -9.10 -23.85 -4.66
N GLU A 14 -10.38 -23.93 -4.97
CA GLU A 14 -11.14 -25.17 -4.77
C GLU A 14 -10.82 -26.11 -5.93
N LYS A 15 -10.28 -27.28 -5.60
CA LYS A 15 -10.13 -28.38 -6.57
C LYS A 15 -11.09 -29.51 -6.21
N GLU A 16 -11.80 -29.99 -7.22
CA GLU A 16 -12.56 -31.22 -7.09
C GLU A 16 -11.61 -32.41 -7.15
N VAL A 17 -11.58 -33.19 -6.09
CA VAL A 17 -10.75 -34.41 -6.01
C VAL A 17 -11.69 -35.60 -5.98
N PRO A 18 -11.45 -36.64 -6.80
CA PRO A 18 -12.23 -37.87 -6.73
C PRO A 18 -12.20 -38.45 -5.31
N HIS A 19 -13.36 -38.72 -4.76
CA HIS A 19 -13.51 -39.32 -3.45
C HIS A 19 -14.45 -40.51 -3.53
N VAL A 20 -13.96 -41.69 -3.11
CA VAL A 20 -14.75 -42.89 -3.07
C VAL A 20 -15.47 -42.96 -1.74
N LYS A 21 -16.80 -42.81 -1.74
CA LYS A 21 -17.62 -42.95 -0.54
C LYS A 21 -18.13 -44.40 -0.47
N LYS A 22 -17.76 -45.13 0.62
CA LYS A 22 -18.29 -46.47 0.85
C LYS A 22 -19.74 -46.34 1.35
N THR A 23 -20.69 -46.73 0.53
CA THR A 23 -22.11 -46.86 0.92
C THR A 23 -22.47 -48.33 1.15
N LYS A 24 -23.65 -48.59 1.77
CA LYS A 24 -24.12 -49.94 2.02
C LYS A 24 -24.32 -50.76 0.75
N ASP A 25 -24.51 -50.09 -0.40
CA ASP A 25 -24.77 -50.69 -1.71
C ASP A 25 -23.52 -50.78 -2.61
N GLY A 26 -22.33 -50.45 -2.06
CA GLY A 26 -21.05 -50.48 -2.76
C GLY A 26 -20.30 -49.12 -2.79
N PRO A 27 -19.08 -49.10 -3.34
CA PRO A 27 -18.30 -47.85 -3.46
C PRO A 27 -18.92 -46.95 -4.53
N VAL A 28 -19.28 -45.72 -4.14
CA VAL A 28 -19.78 -44.67 -5.07
C VAL A 28 -18.70 -43.63 -5.23
N GLU A 29 -18.30 -43.38 -6.47
CA GLU A 29 -17.38 -42.28 -6.79
C GLU A 29 -18.10 -40.94 -6.65
N THR A 30 -17.61 -40.10 -5.77
CA THR A 30 -18.09 -38.73 -5.55
C THR A 30 -16.92 -37.78 -5.65
N THR A 31 -17.17 -36.53 -6.01
CA THR A 31 -16.15 -35.47 -5.98
C THR A 31 -16.23 -34.71 -4.65
N LYS A 32 -15.08 -34.48 -4.04
CA LYS A 32 -14.96 -33.64 -2.85
C LYS A 32 -14.19 -32.38 -3.21
N LYS A 33 -14.75 -31.19 -2.89
CA LYS A 33 -14.07 -29.93 -3.03
C LYS A 33 -13.02 -29.80 -1.92
N VAL A 34 -11.76 -29.66 -2.30
CA VAL A 34 -10.64 -29.46 -1.38
C VAL A 34 -10.02 -28.08 -1.68
N LYS A 35 -9.89 -27.26 -0.64
CA LYS A 35 -9.21 -25.96 -0.75
C LYS A 35 -7.70 -26.20 -0.79
N LYS A 36 -7.07 -25.79 -1.89
CA LYS A 36 -5.62 -25.82 -2.05
C LYS A 36 -5.07 -24.39 -2.14
N THR A 37 -4.05 -24.09 -1.33
CA THR A 37 -3.34 -22.81 -1.44
C THR A 37 -2.31 -22.91 -2.55
N ILE A 38 -2.43 -22.04 -3.56
CA ILE A 38 -1.47 -21.90 -4.65
C ILE A 38 -0.73 -20.58 -4.42
N LYS A 39 0.59 -20.62 -4.62
CA LYS A 39 1.44 -19.42 -4.61
C LYS A 39 1.64 -18.96 -6.04
N ASN A 40 1.32 -17.71 -6.34
CA ASN A 40 1.59 -17.08 -7.61
C ASN A 40 2.62 -15.97 -7.40
N ARG A 41 3.60 -15.87 -8.29
CA ARG A 41 4.59 -14.81 -8.27
C ARG A 41 4.08 -13.63 -9.07
N ILE A 42 4.05 -12.46 -8.43
CA ILE A 42 3.81 -11.16 -9.07
C ILE A 42 5.15 -10.49 -9.29
N VAL A 43 5.32 -9.89 -10.45
CA VAL A 43 6.57 -9.26 -10.87
C VAL A 43 6.29 -7.83 -11.30
N ILE A 44 6.99 -6.90 -10.69
CA ILE A 44 7.06 -5.50 -11.09
C ILE A 44 8.25 -5.34 -12.03
N SER A 45 8.00 -4.96 -13.26
CA SER A 45 9.03 -4.65 -14.25
C SER A 45 9.61 -3.26 -14.02
N LYS A 46 10.91 -3.09 -14.13
CA LYS A 46 11.55 -1.77 -14.04
C LYS A 46 11.23 -0.94 -15.29
N PRO A 47 10.55 0.24 -15.14
CA PRO A 47 10.31 1.14 -16.26
C PRO A 47 11.63 1.65 -16.86
N ARG A 48 11.64 1.87 -18.17
CA ARG A 48 12.76 2.51 -18.87
C ARG A 48 12.67 4.02 -18.70
N MET A 49 13.73 4.73 -19.01
CA MET A 49 13.77 6.21 -18.94
C MET A 49 12.65 6.85 -19.75
N THR A 50 12.42 6.35 -20.97
CA THR A 50 11.32 6.83 -21.83
C THR A 50 9.93 6.59 -21.23
N ASP A 51 9.76 5.53 -20.47
CA ASP A 51 8.49 5.24 -19.78
C ASP A 51 8.29 6.21 -18.60
N ILE A 52 9.38 6.58 -17.91
CA ILE A 52 9.37 7.58 -16.83
C ILE A 52 9.05 8.98 -17.38
N GLU A 53 9.66 9.40 -18.47
CA GLU A 53 9.37 10.67 -19.15
C GLU A 53 7.89 10.76 -19.55
N TYR A 54 7.33 9.67 -20.09
CA TYR A 54 5.91 9.60 -20.42
C TYR A 54 5.03 9.65 -19.17
N ALA A 55 5.43 9.01 -18.10
CA ALA A 55 4.73 9.01 -16.82
C ALA A 55 4.67 10.41 -16.19
N GLU A 56 5.78 11.19 -16.28
CA GLU A 56 5.82 12.58 -15.83
C GLU A 56 4.89 13.48 -16.66
N PHE A 57 4.86 13.28 -17.98
CA PHE A 57 3.90 13.96 -18.84
C PHE A 57 2.44 13.60 -18.49
N PHE A 58 2.16 12.33 -18.28
CA PHE A 58 0.85 11.84 -17.84
C PHE A 58 0.44 12.46 -16.49
N TYR A 59 1.36 12.54 -15.53
CA TYR A 59 1.13 13.22 -14.26
C TYR A 59 0.72 14.67 -14.47
N GLY A 60 1.46 15.42 -15.28
CA GLY A 60 1.15 16.82 -15.59
C GLY A 60 -0.22 17.00 -16.23
N GLN A 61 -0.63 16.11 -17.14
CA GLN A 61 -1.98 16.12 -17.71
C GLN A 61 -3.04 15.88 -16.62
N LYS A 62 -2.87 14.87 -15.75
CA LYS A 62 -3.83 14.57 -14.67
C LYS A 62 -3.91 15.68 -13.65
N TYR A 63 -2.77 16.26 -13.28
CA TYR A 63 -2.72 17.42 -12.41
C TYR A 63 -3.55 18.59 -12.95
N ASN A 64 -3.38 18.94 -14.23
CA ASN A 64 -4.16 19.98 -14.87
C ASN A 64 -5.66 19.65 -14.97
N GLU A 65 -6.02 18.39 -15.26
CA GLU A 65 -7.41 17.92 -15.25
C GLU A 65 -8.06 18.14 -13.88
N PHE A 66 -7.37 17.82 -12.77
CA PHE A 66 -7.90 18.01 -11.41
C PHE A 66 -7.99 19.49 -11.04
N ILE A 67 -7.01 20.33 -11.41
CA ILE A 67 -7.10 21.78 -11.21
C ILE A 67 -8.34 22.35 -11.95
N ASN A 68 -8.53 21.97 -13.20
CA ASN A 68 -9.68 22.42 -14.00
C ASN A 68 -11.02 21.90 -13.46
N ALA A 69 -11.03 20.77 -12.77
CA ALA A 69 -12.19 20.24 -12.06
C ALA A 69 -12.44 20.91 -10.70
N GLY A 70 -11.62 21.89 -10.30
CA GLY A 70 -11.79 22.67 -9.08
C GLY A 70 -11.10 22.11 -7.83
N PHE A 71 -10.24 21.11 -7.97
CA PHE A 71 -9.43 20.61 -6.85
C PHE A 71 -8.36 21.64 -6.47
N LEU A 72 -8.21 21.87 -5.15
CA LEU A 72 -7.12 22.72 -4.65
C LEU A 72 -5.77 21.99 -4.75
N THR A 73 -4.72 22.73 -4.99
CA THR A 73 -3.36 22.22 -4.80
C THR A 73 -3.02 22.09 -3.31
N LYS A 74 -2.00 21.30 -2.96
CA LYS A 74 -1.47 21.24 -1.59
C LYS A 74 -1.12 22.64 -1.07
N ALA A 75 -0.47 23.46 -1.90
CA ALA A 75 -0.09 24.84 -1.54
C ALA A 75 -1.31 25.75 -1.30
N MET A 76 -2.34 25.68 -2.17
CA MET A 76 -3.58 26.43 -2.01
C MET A 76 -4.33 26.01 -0.75
N LEU A 77 -4.37 24.71 -0.47
CA LEU A 77 -5.03 24.18 0.71
C LEU A 77 -4.32 24.65 2.00
N ILE A 78 -2.99 24.59 2.06
CA ILE A 78 -2.19 25.09 3.19
C ILE A 78 -2.47 26.58 3.42
N LYS A 79 -2.46 27.41 2.36
CA LYS A 79 -2.77 28.83 2.47
C LYS A 79 -4.18 29.07 3.00
N LYS A 80 -5.18 28.40 2.46
CA LYS A 80 -6.56 28.51 2.90
C LYS A 80 -6.73 28.12 4.37
N MET A 81 -6.03 27.07 4.82
CA MET A 81 -6.05 26.64 6.24
C MET A 81 -5.33 27.65 7.15
N GLY A 82 -4.25 28.26 6.68
CA GLY A 82 -3.57 29.32 7.42
C GLY A 82 -4.48 30.51 7.71
N ASP A 83 -5.30 30.90 6.70
CA ASP A 83 -6.16 32.08 6.77
C ASP A 83 -7.45 31.86 7.59
N VAL A 84 -8.06 30.67 7.53
CA VAL A 84 -9.37 30.37 8.16
C VAL A 84 -9.29 29.50 9.42
N GLY A 85 -8.08 29.08 9.80
CA GLY A 85 -7.89 28.09 10.86
C GLY A 85 -8.09 26.66 10.34
N GLY A 86 -7.69 25.68 11.12
CA GLY A 86 -7.78 24.26 10.78
C GLY A 86 -6.49 23.52 11.14
N VAL A 87 -6.37 22.27 10.71
CA VAL A 87 -5.26 21.38 11.06
C VAL A 87 -3.89 22.00 10.70
N ALA A 88 -3.77 22.71 9.57
CA ALA A 88 -2.51 23.33 9.14
C ALA A 88 -2.39 24.82 9.52
N SER A 89 -3.20 25.33 10.45
CA SER A 89 -3.10 26.73 10.90
C SER A 89 -1.81 27.00 11.65
N ASP A 90 -1.37 28.25 11.67
CA ASP A 90 -0.15 28.64 12.42
C ASP A 90 -0.28 28.35 13.93
N ARG A 91 -1.49 28.51 14.47
CA ARG A 91 -1.80 28.16 15.86
C ARG A 91 -1.60 26.67 16.10
N THR A 92 -2.16 25.81 15.26
CA THR A 92 -2.04 24.36 15.39
C THR A 92 -0.60 23.89 15.21
N ARG A 93 0.13 24.48 14.25
CA ARG A 93 1.57 24.18 14.05
C ARG A 93 2.41 24.56 15.27
N LYS A 94 2.10 25.69 15.91
CA LYS A 94 2.79 26.09 17.14
C LYS A 94 2.52 25.12 18.28
N GLN A 95 1.26 24.77 18.50
CA GLN A 95 0.86 23.77 19.53
C GLN A 95 1.55 22.42 19.27
N LEU A 96 1.57 21.96 18.02
CA LEU A 96 2.23 20.71 17.65
C LEU A 96 3.76 20.77 17.90
N SER A 97 4.39 21.90 17.65
CA SER A 97 5.81 22.11 17.95
C SER A 97 6.09 22.00 19.46
N GLU A 98 5.22 22.54 20.32
CA GLU A 98 5.30 22.41 21.77
C GLU A 98 5.14 20.94 22.20
N ILE A 99 4.14 20.23 21.67
CA ILE A 99 3.92 18.78 21.92
C ILE A 99 5.10 17.93 21.44
N ALA A 100 5.70 18.25 20.29
CA ALA A 100 6.88 17.55 19.80
C ALA A 100 8.11 17.74 20.72
N LEU A 101 8.28 18.92 21.28
CA LEU A 101 9.33 19.16 22.29
C LEU A 101 9.09 18.34 23.56
N GLU A 102 7.85 18.31 24.07
CA GLU A 102 7.48 17.48 25.21
C GLU A 102 7.72 15.98 24.96
N ASN A 103 7.44 15.51 23.74
CA ASN A 103 7.71 14.12 23.34
C ASN A 103 9.20 13.80 23.35
N ILE A 104 10.05 14.73 22.85
CA ILE A 104 11.52 14.58 22.85
C ILE A 104 12.05 14.57 24.28
N GLU A 105 11.54 15.42 25.14
CA GLU A 105 11.95 15.48 26.57
C GLU A 105 11.58 14.18 27.28
N ALA A 106 10.35 13.68 27.08
CA ALA A 106 9.91 12.41 27.64
C ALA A 106 10.77 11.23 27.12
N ALA A 107 11.10 11.21 25.84
CA ALA A 107 12.00 10.19 25.26
C ALA A 107 13.39 10.21 25.89
N ARG A 108 13.97 11.39 26.17
CA ARG A 108 15.27 11.53 26.85
C ARG A 108 15.25 11.00 28.27
N VAL A 109 14.18 11.25 29.02
CA VAL A 109 14.02 10.71 30.38
C VAL A 109 13.93 9.18 30.33
N ILE A 110 13.19 8.62 29.40
CA ILE A 110 13.08 7.16 29.18
C ILE A 110 14.47 6.60 28.88
N GLU A 111 15.18 7.16 27.89
CA GLU A 111 16.53 6.73 27.49
C GLU A 111 17.54 6.81 28.64
N PHE A 112 17.44 7.85 29.46
CA PHE A 112 18.32 8.03 30.61
C PHE A 112 18.14 6.94 31.67
N PHE A 113 16.90 6.51 31.92
CA PHE A 113 16.61 5.46 32.90
C PHE A 113 16.58 4.05 32.32
N GLU A 114 16.57 3.91 30.98
CA GLU A 114 16.55 2.62 30.31
C GLU A 114 17.89 1.88 30.52
N GLY A 115 17.82 0.73 31.20
CA GLY A 115 19.01 -0.07 31.54
C GLY A 115 19.60 0.21 32.94
N ALA A 116 19.04 1.10 33.73
CA ALA A 116 19.44 1.27 35.12
C ALA A 116 18.91 0.15 36.02
N GLU A 117 19.84 -0.64 36.65
CA GLU A 117 19.46 -1.82 37.45
C GLU A 117 18.82 -1.49 38.80
N ASN A 118 19.05 -0.28 39.37
CA ASN A 118 18.61 0.12 40.72
C ASN A 118 18.05 1.53 40.72
N LEU A 119 16.79 1.69 40.32
CA LEU A 119 16.07 2.94 40.40
C LEU A 119 15.41 3.13 41.78
N SER A 120 15.49 4.34 42.35
CA SER A 120 14.68 4.72 43.50
C SER A 120 13.19 4.76 43.14
N GLU A 121 12.30 4.74 44.15
CA GLU A 121 10.86 4.84 43.89
C GLU A 121 10.47 6.15 43.17
N GLU A 122 11.14 7.24 43.49
CA GLU A 122 10.95 8.53 42.80
C GLU A 122 11.37 8.44 41.31
N GLN A 123 12.50 7.81 41.01
CA GLN A 123 12.98 7.61 39.65
C GLN A 123 12.08 6.66 38.84
N LYS A 124 11.52 5.62 39.47
CA LYS A 124 10.52 4.75 38.83
C LYS A 124 9.27 5.53 38.48
N GLN A 125 8.78 6.38 39.40
CA GLN A 125 7.62 7.22 39.13
C GLN A 125 7.90 8.20 37.97
N GLU A 126 9.06 8.85 37.96
CA GLU A 126 9.46 9.74 36.87
C GLU A 126 9.55 9.03 35.55
N LEU A 127 10.04 7.78 35.50
CA LEU A 127 10.08 6.95 34.28
C LEU A 127 8.68 6.59 33.81
N GLU A 128 7.78 6.21 34.71
CA GLU A 128 6.38 5.88 34.34
C GLU A 128 5.64 7.13 33.84
N ASP A 129 5.81 8.27 34.46
CA ASP A 129 5.22 9.54 34.03
C ASP A 129 5.77 9.95 32.65
N ALA A 130 7.08 9.75 32.40
CA ALA A 130 7.70 10.00 31.10
C ALA A 130 7.15 9.05 30.00
N LYS A 131 6.97 7.76 30.30
CA LYS A 131 6.38 6.80 29.35
C LYS A 131 4.94 7.15 29.01
N LEU A 132 4.14 7.54 30.00
CA LEU A 132 2.78 7.99 29.79
C LEU A 132 2.75 9.21 28.88
N LYS A 133 3.55 10.24 29.22
CA LYS A 133 3.67 11.48 28.45
C LYS A 133 4.14 11.24 27.02
N PHE A 134 5.14 10.38 26.84
CA PHE A 134 5.63 9.98 25.51
C PHE A 134 4.52 9.36 24.66
N THR A 135 3.73 8.46 25.24
CA THR A 135 2.63 7.78 24.55
C THR A 135 1.51 8.75 24.17
N GLU A 136 1.12 9.64 25.08
CA GLU A 136 0.08 10.64 24.84
C GLU A 136 0.50 11.64 23.74
N THR A 137 1.71 12.18 23.83
CA THR A 137 2.23 13.13 22.86
C THR A 137 2.43 12.47 21.49
N LYS A 138 2.97 11.25 21.44
CA LYS A 138 3.09 10.47 20.20
C LYS A 138 1.73 10.22 19.55
N THR A 139 0.73 9.84 20.33
CA THR A 139 -0.63 9.63 19.82
C THR A 139 -1.21 10.93 19.24
N THR A 140 -1.01 12.05 19.93
CA THR A 140 -1.48 13.37 19.45
C THR A 140 -0.80 13.78 18.15
N ILE A 141 0.51 13.56 18.01
CA ILE A 141 1.28 13.82 16.77
C ILE A 141 0.76 12.94 15.64
N ASN A 142 0.59 11.64 15.87
CA ASN A 142 0.09 10.70 14.89
C ASN A 142 -1.32 11.06 14.39
N ASN A 143 -2.23 11.42 15.28
CA ASN A 143 -3.58 11.86 14.94
C ASN A 143 -3.56 13.12 14.06
N TYR A 144 -2.72 14.09 14.43
CA TYR A 144 -2.55 15.29 13.63
C TYR A 144 -2.02 14.97 12.22
N GLU A 145 -1.01 14.12 12.10
CA GLU A 145 -0.49 13.71 10.80
C GLU A 145 -1.52 12.97 9.97
N PHE A 146 -2.33 12.11 10.61
CA PHE A 146 -3.41 11.39 9.95
C PHE A 146 -4.47 12.35 9.38
N ASP A 147 -4.93 13.31 10.20
CA ASP A 147 -5.90 14.31 9.79
C ASP A 147 -5.37 15.18 8.64
N LEU A 148 -4.10 15.58 8.72
CA LEU A 148 -3.43 16.36 7.68
C LEU A 148 -3.31 15.59 6.37
N ARG A 149 -2.92 14.32 6.42
CA ARG A 149 -2.85 13.42 5.26
C ARG A 149 -4.24 13.24 4.64
N GLY A 150 -5.27 13.02 5.46
CA GLY A 150 -6.65 12.89 4.99
C GLY A 150 -7.10 14.07 4.15
N GLN A 151 -6.76 15.29 4.58
CA GLN A 151 -7.07 16.51 3.84
C GLN A 151 -6.26 16.65 2.56
N PHE A 152 -4.96 16.33 2.59
CA PHE A 152 -4.10 16.38 1.42
C PHE A 152 -4.47 15.35 0.34
N ASN A 153 -5.03 14.20 0.73
CA ASN A 153 -5.47 13.18 -0.22
C ASN A 153 -6.54 13.67 -1.21
N GLN A 154 -7.22 14.76 -0.90
CA GLN A 154 -8.22 15.40 -1.76
C GLN A 154 -7.65 16.55 -2.62
N THR A 155 -6.34 16.76 -2.64
CA THR A 155 -5.71 17.78 -3.49
C THR A 155 -5.45 17.29 -4.91
N ALA A 156 -5.31 18.23 -5.85
CA ALA A 156 -4.95 17.93 -7.24
C ALA A 156 -3.63 17.15 -7.33
N ASP A 157 -2.65 17.54 -6.51
CA ASP A 157 -1.33 16.89 -6.42
C ASP A 157 -1.48 15.39 -6.06
N SER A 158 -2.18 15.09 -4.97
CA SER A 158 -2.35 13.71 -4.49
C SER A 158 -3.21 12.87 -5.43
N LYS A 159 -4.26 13.46 -6.04
CA LYS A 159 -5.08 12.77 -7.04
C LYS A 159 -4.29 12.43 -8.30
N ALA A 160 -3.43 13.36 -8.76
CA ALA A 160 -2.55 13.12 -9.91
C ALA A 160 -1.50 12.04 -9.60
N GLU A 161 -0.93 12.06 -8.40
CA GLU A 161 0.03 11.05 -7.93
C GLU A 161 -0.62 9.65 -7.84
N GLN A 162 -1.85 9.54 -7.32
CA GLN A 162 -2.60 8.29 -7.33
C GLN A 162 -2.80 7.76 -8.75
N LYS A 163 -3.15 8.63 -9.72
CA LYS A 163 -3.31 8.24 -11.13
C LYS A 163 -1.99 7.83 -11.77
N LEU A 164 -0.90 8.43 -11.37
CA LEU A 164 0.44 8.03 -11.82
C LEU A 164 0.82 6.64 -11.29
N ILE A 165 0.58 6.34 -10.01
CA ILE A 165 0.83 5.01 -9.45
C ILE A 165 -0.06 3.96 -10.14
N GLU A 166 -1.36 4.26 -10.36
CA GLU A 166 -2.25 3.40 -11.16
C GLU A 166 -1.65 3.14 -12.56
N TRP A 167 -1.10 4.17 -13.21
CA TRP A 167 -0.48 4.04 -14.52
C TRP A 167 0.72 3.08 -14.50
N PHE A 168 1.58 3.16 -13.49
CA PHE A 168 2.69 2.21 -13.33
C PHE A 168 2.17 0.80 -13.08
N ILE A 169 1.22 0.61 -12.18
CA ILE A 169 0.63 -0.70 -11.87
C ILE A 169 0.10 -1.36 -13.15
N VAL A 170 -0.69 -0.62 -13.92
CA VAL A 170 -1.35 -1.13 -15.12
C VAL A 170 -0.37 -1.51 -16.24
N ASN A 171 0.75 -0.77 -16.37
CA ASN A 171 1.68 -0.99 -17.47
C ASN A 171 2.85 -1.92 -17.14
N PHE A 172 3.22 -2.07 -15.87
CA PHE A 172 4.47 -2.74 -15.51
C PHE A 172 4.27 -3.88 -14.49
N THR A 173 3.03 -4.34 -14.25
CA THR A 173 2.76 -5.49 -13.38
C THR A 173 2.49 -6.74 -14.22
N PHE A 174 3.20 -7.80 -13.88
CA PHE A 174 3.13 -9.12 -14.51
C PHE A 174 2.89 -10.20 -13.46
N PHE A 175 2.41 -11.35 -13.88
CA PHE A 175 2.34 -12.54 -13.05
C PHE A 175 2.97 -13.73 -13.76
N GLU A 176 3.56 -14.63 -12.98
CA GLU A 176 4.13 -15.87 -13.48
C GLU A 176 3.03 -16.94 -13.58
N ASP A 177 2.92 -17.54 -14.74
CA ASP A 177 2.03 -18.67 -14.97
C ASP A 177 2.75 -19.81 -15.67
N GLU A 178 2.24 -21.02 -15.52
CA GLU A 178 2.78 -22.22 -16.12
C GLU A 178 2.01 -22.56 -17.40
N ILE A 179 2.73 -22.58 -18.53
CA ILE A 179 2.23 -23.11 -19.81
C ILE A 179 3.03 -24.37 -20.15
N GLY A 180 2.41 -25.55 -19.92
CA GLY A 180 3.11 -26.84 -20.01
C GLY A 180 4.20 -26.94 -18.94
N ASP A 181 5.44 -27.21 -19.34
CA ASP A 181 6.59 -27.36 -18.44
C ASP A 181 7.40 -26.04 -18.27
N LYS A 182 6.93 -24.94 -18.83
CA LYS A 182 7.63 -23.65 -18.79
C LYS A 182 6.83 -22.62 -17.99
N LYS A 183 7.58 -21.81 -17.25
CA LYS A 183 7.04 -20.64 -16.53
C LYS A 183 7.31 -19.41 -17.35
N ASP A 184 6.25 -18.70 -17.70
CA ASP A 184 6.31 -17.46 -18.46
C ASP A 184 5.62 -16.32 -17.70
N LEU A 185 6.03 -15.08 -18.03
CA LEU A 185 5.47 -13.87 -17.44
C LEU A 185 4.40 -13.30 -18.37
N PHE A 186 3.22 -13.10 -17.81
CA PHE A 186 2.07 -12.52 -18.48
C PHE A 186 1.70 -11.18 -17.88
N PRO A 187 1.24 -10.21 -18.69
CA PRO A 187 0.70 -8.97 -18.16
C PRO A 187 -0.52 -9.24 -17.27
N LEU A 188 -0.59 -8.58 -16.11
CA LEU A 188 -1.75 -8.69 -15.24
C LEU A 188 -2.98 -8.04 -15.88
N PHE A 189 -2.78 -6.95 -16.61
CA PHE A 189 -3.81 -6.21 -17.34
C PHE A 189 -3.61 -6.37 -18.84
N ASP A 190 -4.64 -6.91 -19.51
CA ASP A 190 -4.60 -7.13 -20.95
C ASP A 190 -4.86 -5.83 -21.71
N GLY A 191 -4.24 -5.69 -22.89
CA GLY A 191 -4.42 -4.56 -23.79
C GLY A 191 -3.12 -4.06 -24.39
N GLU A 192 -3.22 -3.39 -25.52
CA GLU A 192 -2.08 -2.83 -26.24
C GLU A 192 -1.63 -1.47 -25.68
N ASN A 193 -2.56 -0.72 -25.08
CA ASN A 193 -2.32 0.61 -24.57
C ASN A 193 -2.91 0.81 -23.17
N TYR A 194 -2.51 1.90 -22.49
CA TYR A 194 -2.98 2.24 -21.14
C TYR A 194 -4.51 2.28 -21.02
N LYS A 195 -5.23 2.83 -22.02
CA LYS A 195 -6.68 2.98 -21.95
C LYS A 195 -7.39 1.62 -21.89
N GLU A 196 -6.90 0.64 -22.65
CA GLU A 196 -7.44 -0.72 -22.65
C GLU A 196 -7.10 -1.45 -21.34
N ARG A 197 -5.84 -1.38 -20.91
CA ARG A 197 -5.40 -2.00 -19.67
C ARG A 197 -6.11 -1.43 -18.44
N ARG A 198 -6.35 -0.10 -18.43
CA ARG A 198 -7.08 0.56 -17.34
C ARG A 198 -8.54 0.09 -17.20
N LYS A 199 -9.19 -0.36 -18.27
CA LYS A 199 -10.54 -0.95 -18.17
C LYS A 199 -10.51 -2.16 -17.25
N TRP A 200 -9.49 -3.01 -17.36
CA TRP A 200 -9.34 -4.17 -16.50
C TRP A 200 -9.08 -3.78 -15.03
N LEU A 201 -8.33 -2.70 -14.78
CA LEU A 201 -8.16 -2.19 -13.43
C LEU A 201 -9.51 -1.85 -12.79
N VAL A 202 -10.40 -1.19 -13.54
CA VAL A 202 -11.75 -0.84 -13.06
C VAL A 202 -12.55 -2.10 -12.78
N VAL A 203 -12.58 -3.06 -13.72
CA VAL A 203 -13.25 -4.36 -13.55
C VAL A 203 -12.72 -5.13 -12.33
N TYR A 204 -11.40 -5.12 -12.10
CA TYR A 204 -10.81 -5.84 -10.98
C TYR A 204 -11.08 -5.17 -9.62
N GLN A 205 -11.36 -3.88 -9.60
CA GLN A 205 -11.73 -3.13 -8.39
C GLN A 205 -13.23 -3.17 -8.08
N ASP A 206 -14.05 -3.58 -9.05
CA ASP A 206 -15.50 -3.71 -8.87
C ASP A 206 -15.82 -5.11 -8.31
N GLU A 207 -16.18 -5.16 -7.03
CA GLU A 207 -16.50 -6.41 -6.34
C GLU A 207 -17.89 -6.95 -6.72
N ASP A 208 -18.76 -6.08 -7.27
CA ASP A 208 -20.13 -6.41 -7.63
C ASP A 208 -20.22 -6.90 -9.10
N GLU A 209 -19.16 -6.77 -9.91
CA GLU A 209 -19.15 -7.21 -11.28
C GLU A 209 -19.06 -8.75 -11.39
N GLU A 210 -20.09 -9.38 -11.90
CA GLU A 210 -20.09 -10.83 -12.18
C GLU A 210 -19.16 -11.16 -13.35
N ILE A 211 -18.04 -11.82 -13.08
CA ILE A 211 -17.06 -12.25 -14.06
C ILE A 211 -17.23 -13.73 -14.34
N ASP A 212 -17.78 -14.05 -15.53
CA ASP A 212 -17.97 -15.44 -15.97
C ASP A 212 -16.69 -16.09 -16.50
N ASP A 213 -15.73 -15.29 -16.99
CA ASP A 213 -14.45 -15.80 -17.51
C ASP A 213 -13.50 -16.18 -16.37
N ALA A 214 -13.20 -17.47 -16.29
CA ALA A 214 -12.32 -18.02 -15.25
C ALA A 214 -10.88 -17.44 -15.27
N ALA A 215 -10.38 -17.06 -16.46
CA ALA A 215 -9.04 -16.46 -16.58
C ALA A 215 -9.06 -15.02 -16.07
N VAL A 216 -10.10 -14.25 -16.35
CA VAL A 216 -10.31 -12.88 -15.87
C VAL A 216 -10.53 -12.89 -14.36
N LEU A 217 -11.40 -13.76 -13.84
CA LEU A 217 -11.63 -13.93 -12.40
C LEU A 217 -10.34 -14.30 -11.64
N ARG A 218 -9.48 -15.11 -12.27
CA ARG A 218 -8.19 -15.45 -11.71
C ARG A 218 -7.28 -14.23 -11.58
N LYS A 219 -7.21 -13.39 -12.62
CA LYS A 219 -6.42 -12.14 -12.61
C LYS A 219 -6.95 -11.14 -11.59
N GLN A 220 -8.28 -10.99 -11.50
CA GLN A 220 -8.91 -10.16 -10.48
C GLN A 220 -8.49 -10.57 -9.05
N LYS A 221 -8.58 -11.87 -8.72
CA LYS A 221 -8.18 -12.38 -7.41
C LYS A 221 -6.69 -12.15 -7.13
N LEU A 222 -5.81 -12.33 -8.13
CA LEU A 222 -4.39 -12.04 -8.00
C LEU A 222 -4.13 -10.55 -7.75
N PHE A 223 -4.86 -9.69 -8.46
CA PHE A 223 -4.76 -8.25 -8.30
C PHE A 223 -5.22 -7.80 -6.90
N ASN A 224 -6.38 -8.23 -6.44
CA ASN A 224 -6.93 -7.83 -5.15
C ASN A 224 -5.99 -8.21 -3.99
N GLU A 225 -5.41 -9.41 -4.02
CA GLU A 225 -4.41 -9.86 -3.05
C GLU A 225 -3.06 -9.11 -3.16
N ALA A 226 -2.71 -8.61 -4.34
CA ALA A 226 -1.45 -7.92 -4.60
C ALA A 226 -1.55 -6.39 -4.45
N PHE A 227 -2.76 -5.82 -4.50
CA PHE A 227 -3.01 -4.41 -4.75
C PHE A 227 -2.29 -3.48 -3.78
N GLU A 228 -2.40 -3.75 -2.50
CA GLU A 228 -1.75 -2.94 -1.47
C GLU A 228 -0.22 -2.96 -1.59
N THR A 229 0.34 -4.16 -1.78
CA THR A 229 1.79 -4.32 -1.98
C THR A 229 2.26 -3.60 -3.25
N LEU A 230 1.47 -3.65 -4.33
CA LEU A 230 1.78 -2.94 -5.58
C LEU A 230 1.81 -1.43 -5.38
N ILE A 231 0.78 -0.85 -4.75
CA ILE A 231 0.74 0.59 -4.45
C ILE A 231 1.96 1.01 -3.64
N ARG A 232 2.25 0.30 -2.56
CA ARG A 232 3.37 0.63 -1.66
C ARG A 232 4.71 0.49 -2.38
N ALA A 233 4.93 -0.61 -3.11
CA ALA A 233 6.19 -0.83 -3.83
C ALA A 233 6.45 0.23 -4.91
N TYR A 234 5.43 0.57 -5.72
CA TYR A 234 5.58 1.63 -6.71
C TYR A 234 5.76 3.02 -6.07
N SER A 235 5.08 3.31 -4.97
CA SER A 235 5.25 4.57 -4.24
C SER A 235 6.64 4.69 -3.64
N LEU A 236 7.17 3.65 -3.03
CA LEU A 236 8.54 3.63 -2.49
C LEU A 236 9.57 3.85 -3.60
N TRP A 237 9.42 3.15 -4.72
CA TRP A 237 10.33 3.27 -5.85
C TRP A 237 10.26 4.66 -6.52
N TYR A 238 9.05 5.15 -6.83
CA TYR A 238 8.86 6.43 -7.50
C TYR A 238 9.38 7.60 -6.67
N ASN A 239 9.16 7.58 -5.36
CA ASN A 239 9.66 8.58 -4.42
C ASN A 239 11.15 8.39 -4.05
N LYS A 240 11.87 7.48 -4.70
CA LYS A 240 13.30 7.19 -4.48
C LYS A 240 13.64 6.80 -3.03
N ILE A 241 12.69 6.22 -2.31
CA ILE A 241 12.89 5.69 -0.95
C ILE A 241 13.57 4.33 -1.04
N ALA A 242 13.21 3.51 -2.06
CA ALA A 242 13.78 2.20 -2.31
C ALA A 242 13.89 1.97 -3.83
N GLU A 243 15.04 1.48 -4.32
CA GLU A 243 15.34 1.43 -5.75
C GLU A 243 15.53 0.02 -6.32
N ASP A 244 15.58 -0.99 -5.46
CA ASP A 244 15.81 -2.39 -5.80
C ASP A 244 14.99 -3.35 -4.93
N GLN A 245 15.08 -4.67 -5.26
CA GLN A 245 14.35 -5.74 -4.58
C GLN A 245 14.56 -5.72 -3.07
N GLU A 246 15.81 -5.60 -2.60
CA GLU A 246 16.18 -5.72 -1.19
C GLU A 246 15.67 -4.51 -0.38
N SER A 247 15.89 -3.30 -0.89
CA SER A 247 15.46 -2.05 -0.24
C SER A 247 13.94 -1.92 -0.19
N ILE A 248 13.23 -2.34 -1.27
CA ILE A 248 11.76 -2.36 -1.29
C ILE A 248 11.23 -3.38 -0.26
N GLU A 249 11.79 -4.60 -0.23
CA GLU A 249 11.35 -5.62 0.72
C GLU A 249 11.56 -5.20 2.17
N LYS A 250 12.70 -4.57 2.47
CA LYS A 250 13.00 -4.03 3.80
C LYS A 250 12.00 -2.94 4.19
N ALA A 251 11.78 -1.94 3.33
CA ALA A 251 10.86 -0.85 3.60
C ALA A 251 9.40 -1.33 3.77
N LEU A 252 8.97 -2.31 2.97
CA LEU A 252 7.64 -2.91 3.12
C LEU A 252 7.49 -3.64 4.47
N LYS A 253 8.51 -4.40 4.91
CA LYS A 253 8.46 -5.07 6.22
C LYS A 253 8.35 -4.08 7.37
N GLU A 254 9.07 -2.98 7.32
CA GLU A 254 9.00 -1.92 8.33
C GLU A 254 7.59 -1.30 8.39
N LEU A 255 6.97 -1.04 7.23
CA LEU A 255 5.61 -0.48 7.16
C LEU A 255 4.53 -1.44 7.69
N PHE A 256 4.65 -2.76 7.46
CA PHE A 256 3.67 -3.74 7.94
C PHE A 256 3.79 -4.04 9.44
N VAL A 257 4.98 -3.90 10.05
CA VAL A 257 5.17 -4.11 11.49
C VAL A 257 4.52 -3.00 12.32
N ASP A 258 4.44 -1.78 11.78
CA ASP A 258 3.81 -0.65 12.48
C ASP A 258 2.27 -0.69 12.44
N GLU A 259 1.67 -1.47 11.55
CA GLU A 259 0.21 -1.65 11.47
C GLU A 259 -0.34 -2.77 12.37
N GLU A 260 0.52 -3.69 12.86
CA GLU A 260 0.14 -4.76 13.78
C GLU A 260 0.29 -4.40 15.27
N LYS A 261 0.74 -3.18 15.58
CA LYS A 261 0.87 -2.65 16.95
C LYS A 261 -0.19 -1.60 17.27
#